data_d6d031a7947ff6a618fff4ef68a5b6c6
#
_entry.id   d6d031a7947ff6a618fff4ef68a5b6c6
#
_cell.length_a   1.000
_cell.length_b   1.000
_cell.length_c   1.000
_cell.angle_alpha   90.00
_cell.angle_beta   90.00
_cell.angle_gamma   90.00
#
_symmetry.space_group_name_H-M   'P 1'
#
loop_
_entity.id
_entity.type
_entity.pdbx_description
1 polymer ?
#
loop_
_entity_poly.entity_id
_entity_poly.type
_entity_poly.pdbx_seq_one_letter_code
_entity_poly.pdbx_strand_id
1 'polypeptide(L)'
;MAPKFVERRRASSETKLINPDAKPRRILLVEDNLDIREMLATALRGQGYQVDHAALPEEGIDQLRKARYDLVVAHYNLPGKTAPVMLKEASVEGLLKTTPTFVVTANPDPQGVEPSTLIRKPLELAKFLLQVQRIFASREGPPPKDRRKAQSVTVELVLYVNKVWVTSARARENLDQILNGFVRSQVRLQVCDVADEPLAGEEDQVVFTPTLVKRSPPPRAWVVGDLSDHGVVITLLDMAGIQRRAL
;
A
#
# COMPACT_ATOMS: atom_id res chain seq x y z
N MET A 1 -52.42 -17.37 21.91
CA MET A 1 -52.12 -16.58 20.71
C MET A 1 -50.98 -15.63 21.07
N ALA A 2 -49.73 -16.00 20.77
CA ALA A 2 -48.52 -15.24 21.12
C ALA A 2 -48.02 -14.49 19.88
N PRO A 3 -47.64 -13.22 19.98
CA PRO A 3 -47.14 -12.47 18.83
C PRO A 3 -45.70 -12.89 18.46
N LYS A 4 -45.52 -13.18 17.17
CA LYS A 4 -44.20 -13.46 16.58
C LYS A 4 -43.38 -12.17 16.56
N PHE A 5 -42.27 -12.17 17.31
CA PHE A 5 -41.24 -11.15 17.23
C PHE A 5 -40.45 -11.36 15.94
N VAL A 6 -40.66 -10.47 14.97
CA VAL A 6 -39.85 -10.43 13.75
C VAL A 6 -38.59 -9.61 14.05
N GLU A 7 -37.48 -10.31 14.27
CA GLU A 7 -36.16 -9.72 14.41
C GLU A 7 -35.72 -9.23 13.05
N ARG A 8 -35.90 -7.93 12.81
CA ARG A 8 -35.30 -7.25 11.66
C ARG A 8 -33.78 -7.13 11.93
N ARG A 9 -33.01 -8.04 11.38
CA ARG A 9 -31.56 -7.84 11.22
C ARG A 9 -31.36 -6.60 10.35
N ARG A 10 -30.96 -5.51 11.00
CA ARG A 10 -30.37 -4.36 10.30
C ARG A 10 -29.00 -4.83 9.80
N ALA A 11 -28.90 -5.18 8.53
CA ALA A 11 -27.66 -5.22 7.82
C ALA A 11 -27.08 -3.80 7.83
N SER A 12 -26.06 -3.57 8.63
CA SER A 12 -25.24 -2.36 8.55
C SER A 12 -24.50 -2.43 7.22
N SER A 13 -25.07 -1.80 6.20
CA SER A 13 -24.38 -1.53 4.95
C SER A 13 -23.31 -0.47 5.26
N GLU A 14 -22.10 -0.92 5.62
CA GLU A 14 -20.93 -0.07 5.57
C GLU A 14 -20.71 0.35 4.12
N THR A 15 -21.12 1.56 3.83
CA THR A 15 -20.92 2.22 2.54
C THR A 15 -19.43 2.47 2.40
N LYS A 16 -18.75 1.52 1.77
CA LYS A 16 -17.43 1.69 1.21
C LYS A 16 -17.56 2.82 0.19
N LEU A 17 -17.05 4.02 0.49
CA LEU A 17 -16.90 5.10 -0.48
C LEU A 17 -15.78 4.72 -1.46
N ILE A 18 -16.01 3.63 -2.18
CA ILE A 18 -15.32 3.35 -3.43
C ILE A 18 -16.13 4.17 -4.43
N ASN A 19 -15.46 5.11 -5.12
CA ASN A 19 -16.05 5.69 -6.31
C ASN A 19 -16.35 4.50 -7.25
N PRO A 20 -17.61 4.09 -7.44
CA PRO A 20 -17.95 2.87 -8.19
C PRO A 20 -17.51 2.96 -9.65
N ASP A 21 -17.18 4.16 -10.15
CA ASP A 21 -16.73 4.42 -11.51
C ASP A 21 -15.19 4.48 -11.65
N ALA A 22 -14.44 4.45 -10.55
CA ALA A 22 -12.98 4.43 -10.61
C ALA A 22 -12.49 3.01 -10.95
N LYS A 23 -12.07 2.81 -12.18
CA LYS A 23 -11.45 1.56 -12.63
C LYS A 23 -10.23 1.28 -11.74
N PRO A 24 -10.12 0.08 -11.13
CA PRO A 24 -8.98 -0.25 -10.27
C PRO A 24 -7.68 -0.11 -11.06
N ARG A 25 -6.66 0.49 -10.45
CA ARG A 25 -5.33 0.65 -11.04
C ARG A 25 -4.72 -0.71 -11.33
N ARG A 26 -4.15 -0.86 -12.52
CA ARG A 26 -3.59 -2.12 -12.99
C ARG A 26 -2.07 -2.07 -13.00
N ILE A 27 -1.44 -3.03 -12.34
CA ILE A 27 0.01 -3.14 -12.18
C ILE A 27 0.49 -4.40 -12.89
N LEU A 28 1.57 -4.28 -13.67
CA LEU A 28 2.32 -5.42 -14.18
C LEU A 28 3.54 -5.64 -13.29
N LEU A 29 3.67 -6.86 -12.75
CA LEU A 29 4.81 -7.29 -11.96
C LEU A 29 5.62 -8.32 -12.73
N VAL A 30 6.90 -8.02 -13.00
CA VAL A 30 7.83 -8.94 -13.68
C VAL A 30 8.93 -9.35 -12.70
N GLU A 31 8.86 -10.56 -12.19
CA GLU A 31 9.77 -11.13 -11.18
C GLU A 31 9.92 -12.62 -11.44
N ASP A 32 11.12 -13.11 -11.62
CA ASP A 32 11.42 -14.50 -11.92
C ASP A 32 11.25 -15.42 -10.69
N ASN A 33 11.57 -14.92 -9.51
CA ASN A 33 11.40 -15.69 -8.28
C ASN A 33 9.91 -15.79 -7.91
N LEU A 34 9.39 -17.03 -7.85
CA LEU A 34 7.99 -17.30 -7.57
C LEU A 34 7.53 -16.74 -6.23
N ASP A 35 8.30 -16.97 -5.16
CA ASP A 35 7.91 -16.58 -3.80
C ASP A 35 7.83 -15.05 -3.66
N ILE A 36 8.82 -14.34 -4.22
CA ILE A 36 8.84 -12.87 -4.23
C ILE A 36 7.69 -12.33 -5.08
N ARG A 37 7.44 -12.92 -6.24
CA ARG A 37 6.36 -12.53 -7.14
C ARG A 37 5.00 -12.67 -6.47
N GLU A 38 4.72 -13.82 -5.85
CA GLU A 38 3.44 -14.04 -5.15
C GLU A 38 3.28 -13.17 -3.91
N MET A 39 4.36 -12.96 -3.14
CA MET A 39 4.36 -12.04 -1.99
C MET A 39 4.00 -10.62 -2.43
N LEU A 40 4.67 -10.08 -3.46
CA LEU A 40 4.42 -8.73 -3.96
C LEU A 40 3.03 -8.60 -4.60
N ALA A 41 2.61 -9.60 -5.38
CA ALA A 41 1.29 -9.61 -6.01
C ALA A 41 0.19 -9.63 -4.95
N THR A 42 0.31 -10.44 -3.91
CA THR A 42 -0.64 -10.51 -2.80
C THR A 42 -0.71 -9.19 -2.05
N ALA A 43 0.44 -8.59 -1.73
CA ALA A 43 0.50 -7.32 -1.04
C ALA A 43 -0.15 -6.18 -1.86
N LEU A 44 0.11 -6.13 -3.17
CA LEU A 44 -0.48 -5.13 -4.07
C LEU A 44 -2.00 -5.34 -4.23
N ARG A 45 -2.45 -6.60 -4.39
CA ARG A 45 -3.89 -6.92 -4.44
C ARG A 45 -4.60 -6.56 -3.14
N GLY A 46 -3.96 -6.75 -1.99
CA GLY A 46 -4.46 -6.31 -0.68
C GLY A 46 -4.69 -4.79 -0.60
N GLN A 47 -3.97 -3.99 -1.40
CA GLN A 47 -4.18 -2.54 -1.55
C GLN A 47 -5.32 -2.18 -2.52
N GLY A 48 -5.96 -3.16 -3.15
CA GLY A 48 -7.04 -2.95 -4.13
C GLY A 48 -6.56 -2.76 -5.56
N TYR A 49 -5.29 -3.02 -5.87
CA TYR A 49 -4.79 -2.99 -7.23
C TYR A 49 -5.12 -4.29 -7.99
N GLN A 50 -5.36 -4.18 -9.29
CA GLN A 50 -5.32 -5.34 -10.19
C GLN A 50 -3.86 -5.65 -10.53
N VAL A 51 -3.43 -6.90 -10.35
CA VAL A 51 -2.04 -7.29 -10.57
C VAL A 51 -1.98 -8.47 -11.53
N ASP A 52 -1.40 -8.22 -12.69
CA ASP A 52 -0.91 -9.24 -13.59
C ASP A 52 0.58 -9.45 -13.34
N HIS A 53 1.07 -10.63 -13.56
CA HIS A 53 2.48 -10.95 -13.34
C HIS A 53 3.06 -11.79 -14.45
N ALA A 54 4.38 -11.68 -14.64
CA ALA A 54 5.18 -12.47 -15.57
C ALA A 54 6.46 -12.94 -14.88
N ALA A 55 6.97 -14.10 -15.28
CA ALA A 55 8.25 -14.62 -14.82
C ALA A 55 9.40 -14.22 -15.75
N LEU A 56 9.09 -14.00 -17.02
CA LEU A 56 10.06 -13.75 -18.09
C LEU A 56 9.84 -12.36 -18.70
N PRO A 57 10.91 -11.69 -19.19
CA PRO A 57 10.81 -10.40 -19.89
C PRO A 57 9.85 -10.43 -21.08
N GLU A 58 9.89 -11.50 -21.87
CA GLU A 58 9.06 -11.70 -23.07
C GLU A 58 7.58 -11.76 -22.69
N GLU A 59 7.25 -12.49 -21.62
CA GLU A 59 5.89 -12.54 -21.07
C GLU A 59 5.42 -11.15 -20.62
N GLY A 60 6.33 -10.39 -19.97
CA GLY A 60 6.06 -9.01 -19.57
C GLY A 60 5.74 -8.11 -20.76
N ILE A 61 6.52 -8.18 -21.84
CA ILE A 61 6.27 -7.44 -23.08
C ILE A 61 4.95 -7.87 -23.72
N ASP A 62 4.66 -9.17 -23.76
CA ASP A 62 3.39 -9.68 -24.31
C ASP A 62 2.17 -9.21 -23.49
N GLN A 63 2.30 -9.10 -22.17
CA GLN A 63 1.25 -8.50 -21.34
C GLN A 63 1.05 -7.02 -21.67
N LEU A 64 2.14 -6.25 -21.86
CA LEU A 64 2.08 -4.84 -22.24
C LEU A 64 1.45 -4.63 -23.63
N ARG A 65 1.60 -5.57 -24.55
CA ARG A 65 0.92 -5.56 -25.87
C ARG A 65 -0.58 -5.80 -25.75
N LYS A 66 -0.99 -6.67 -24.83
CA LYS A 66 -2.39 -7.08 -24.62
C LYS A 66 -3.20 -6.07 -23.80
N ALA A 67 -2.56 -5.34 -22.88
CA ALA A 67 -3.27 -4.45 -21.96
C ALA A 67 -2.45 -3.22 -21.58
N ARG A 68 -3.16 -2.17 -21.11
CA ARG A 68 -2.53 -0.99 -20.52
C ARG A 68 -2.38 -1.17 -19.02
N TYR A 69 -1.26 -0.70 -18.50
CA TYR A 69 -0.93 -0.72 -17.09
C TYR A 69 -0.71 0.70 -16.58
N ASP A 70 -1.04 0.90 -15.32
CA ASP A 70 -0.83 2.17 -14.61
C ASP A 70 0.56 2.24 -13.98
N LEU A 71 1.20 1.07 -13.76
CA LEU A 71 2.55 0.92 -13.23
C LEU A 71 3.15 -0.41 -13.72
N VAL A 72 4.45 -0.42 -14.01
CA VAL A 72 5.24 -1.64 -14.21
C VAL A 72 6.28 -1.73 -13.09
N VAL A 73 6.34 -2.88 -12.41
CA VAL A 73 7.37 -3.22 -11.43
C VAL A 73 8.17 -4.39 -11.97
N ALA A 74 9.48 -4.25 -12.12
CA ALA A 74 10.32 -5.28 -12.69
C ALA A 74 11.56 -5.57 -11.84
N HIS A 75 11.88 -6.84 -11.62
CA HIS A 75 13.16 -7.25 -11.06
C HIS A 75 14.29 -6.95 -12.05
N TYR A 76 15.41 -6.40 -11.54
CA TYR A 76 16.51 -5.97 -12.40
C TYR A 76 17.11 -7.13 -13.21
N ASN A 77 17.46 -8.24 -12.55
CA ASN A 77 18.06 -9.41 -13.17
C ASN A 77 16.99 -10.42 -13.58
N LEU A 78 16.41 -10.25 -14.75
CA LEU A 78 15.48 -11.23 -15.33
C LEU A 78 16.22 -12.26 -16.18
N PRO A 79 15.66 -13.46 -16.37
CA PRO A 79 16.25 -14.46 -17.25
C PRO A 79 16.43 -13.93 -18.68
N GLY A 80 17.64 -14.05 -19.23
CA GLY A 80 17.95 -13.67 -20.61
C GLY A 80 18.22 -12.17 -20.84
N LYS A 81 17.62 -11.26 -20.10
CA LYS A 81 17.88 -9.80 -20.18
C LYS A 81 17.54 -9.07 -18.89
N THR A 82 18.12 -7.88 -18.72
CA THR A 82 17.80 -7.03 -17.57
C THR A 82 16.50 -6.26 -17.76
N ALA A 83 15.86 -5.81 -16.65
CA ALA A 83 14.66 -5.00 -16.71
C ALA A 83 14.85 -3.71 -17.53
N PRO A 84 15.98 -2.94 -17.44
CA PRO A 84 16.20 -1.79 -18.30
C PRO A 84 16.14 -2.11 -19.80
N VAL A 85 16.68 -3.28 -20.21
CA VAL A 85 16.61 -3.72 -21.62
C VAL A 85 15.18 -4.02 -22.03
N MET A 86 14.44 -4.79 -21.22
CA MET A 86 13.02 -5.08 -21.44
C MET A 86 12.18 -3.79 -21.53
N LEU A 87 12.38 -2.88 -20.57
CA LEU A 87 11.62 -1.62 -20.53
C LEU A 87 11.95 -0.71 -21.71
N LYS A 88 13.21 -0.71 -22.19
CA LYS A 88 13.61 0.01 -23.38
C LYS A 88 12.95 -0.57 -24.64
N GLU A 89 12.92 -1.89 -24.79
CA GLU A 89 12.20 -2.57 -25.89
C GLU A 89 10.71 -2.19 -25.89
N ALA A 90 10.04 -2.29 -24.73
CA ALA A 90 8.65 -1.91 -24.57
C ALA A 90 8.41 -0.40 -24.87
N SER A 91 9.37 0.47 -24.52
CA SER A 91 9.29 1.89 -24.81
C SER A 91 9.42 2.19 -26.30
N VAL A 92 10.33 1.52 -27.01
CA VAL A 92 10.50 1.64 -28.47
C VAL A 92 9.24 1.21 -29.21
N GLU A 93 8.56 0.16 -28.75
CA GLU A 93 7.26 -0.26 -29.26
C GLU A 93 6.10 0.68 -28.84
N GLY A 94 6.36 1.70 -28.06
CA GLY A 94 5.33 2.65 -27.59
C GLY A 94 4.34 2.07 -26.57
N LEU A 95 4.69 0.97 -25.91
CA LEU A 95 3.82 0.25 -24.98
C LEU A 95 3.73 0.94 -23.61
N LEU A 96 4.80 1.63 -23.19
CA LEU A 96 4.88 2.28 -21.88
C LEU A 96 4.34 3.72 -21.89
N LYS A 97 4.53 4.46 -22.99
CA LYS A 97 4.13 5.88 -23.13
C LYS A 97 4.41 6.71 -21.85
N THR A 98 3.37 6.90 -21.02
CA THR A 98 3.46 7.63 -19.75
C THR A 98 3.37 6.69 -18.54
N THR A 99 3.46 5.37 -18.74
CA THR A 99 3.40 4.39 -17.65
C THR A 99 4.68 4.46 -16.82
N PRO A 100 4.61 4.77 -15.52
CA PRO A 100 5.77 4.74 -14.65
C PRO A 100 6.30 3.32 -14.49
N THR A 101 7.57 3.24 -14.19
CA THR A 101 8.25 1.95 -13.99
C THR A 101 9.03 1.98 -12.68
N PHE A 102 9.03 0.86 -11.95
CA PHE A 102 9.96 0.60 -10.86
C PHE A 102 10.86 -0.56 -11.19
N VAL A 103 12.14 -0.43 -10.87
CA VAL A 103 13.12 -1.51 -10.98
C VAL A 103 13.58 -1.90 -9.59
N VAL A 104 13.34 -3.16 -9.21
CA VAL A 104 13.70 -3.72 -7.91
C VAL A 104 15.01 -4.49 -8.03
N THR A 105 16.01 -4.18 -7.17
CA THR A 105 17.32 -4.82 -7.29
C THR A 105 18.10 -4.88 -5.98
N ALA A 106 18.96 -5.91 -5.85
CA ALA A 106 20.03 -5.98 -4.85
C ALA A 106 21.39 -5.50 -5.43
N ASN A 107 21.48 -5.25 -6.74
CA ASN A 107 22.70 -4.77 -7.36
C ASN A 107 23.08 -3.38 -6.83
N PRO A 108 24.28 -3.18 -6.30
CA PRO A 108 24.70 -1.87 -5.77
C PRO A 108 24.86 -0.80 -6.85
N ASP A 109 25.14 -1.20 -8.10
CA ASP A 109 25.32 -0.29 -9.25
C ASP A 109 24.53 -0.78 -10.48
N PRO A 110 23.18 -0.66 -10.46
CA PRO A 110 22.34 -1.10 -11.57
C PRO A 110 22.45 -0.10 -12.73
N GLN A 111 22.98 -0.57 -13.86
CA GLN A 111 23.12 0.25 -15.07
C GLN A 111 21.75 0.45 -15.76
N GLY A 112 21.54 1.62 -16.34
CA GLY A 112 20.36 1.93 -17.15
C GLY A 112 19.07 2.13 -16.34
N VAL A 113 19.16 2.41 -15.05
CA VAL A 113 18.01 2.69 -14.17
C VAL A 113 18.11 4.11 -13.61
N GLU A 114 17.05 4.88 -13.78
CA GLU A 114 16.96 6.20 -13.15
C GLU A 114 16.81 6.05 -11.62
N PRO A 115 17.57 6.81 -10.80
CA PRO A 115 17.54 6.70 -9.34
C PRO A 115 16.15 6.84 -8.74
N SER A 116 15.27 7.65 -9.33
CA SER A 116 13.90 7.90 -8.89
C SER A 116 12.95 6.70 -9.09
N THR A 117 13.35 5.76 -9.95
CA THR A 117 12.57 4.54 -10.26
C THR A 117 13.15 3.28 -9.61
N LEU A 118 14.27 3.44 -8.88
CA LEU A 118 15.01 2.35 -8.31
C LEU A 118 14.52 2.00 -6.90
N ILE A 119 14.23 0.73 -6.67
CA ILE A 119 13.90 0.18 -5.36
C ILE A 119 14.97 -0.84 -4.97
N ARG A 120 15.63 -0.60 -3.86
CA ARG A 120 16.73 -1.48 -3.40
C ARG A 120 16.22 -2.61 -2.51
N LYS A 121 16.81 -3.81 -2.70
CA LYS A 121 16.67 -4.93 -1.76
C LYS A 121 17.71 -4.76 -0.61
N PRO A 122 17.42 -5.12 0.67
CA PRO A 122 16.24 -5.86 1.09
C PRO A 122 14.97 -5.02 0.95
N LEU A 123 13.91 -5.63 0.38
CA LEU A 123 12.67 -4.96 0.10
C LEU A 123 11.84 -4.82 1.38
N GLU A 124 11.75 -3.62 1.90
CA GLU A 124 10.81 -3.31 2.97
C GLU A 124 9.41 -3.11 2.37
N LEU A 125 8.56 -4.11 2.54
CA LEU A 125 7.25 -4.16 1.89
C LEU A 125 6.42 -2.89 2.12
N ALA A 126 6.43 -2.34 3.34
CA ALA A 126 5.72 -1.12 3.67
C ALA A 126 6.23 0.09 2.87
N LYS A 127 7.55 0.26 2.76
CA LYS A 127 8.15 1.34 1.96
C LYS A 127 7.84 1.18 0.47
N PHE A 128 7.88 -0.05 -0.04
CA PHE A 128 7.50 -0.35 -1.42
C PHE A 128 6.05 0.06 -1.71
N LEU A 129 5.10 -0.37 -0.87
CA LEU A 129 3.68 -0.03 -1.04
C LEU A 129 3.43 1.48 -0.97
N LEU A 130 4.12 2.20 -0.08
CA LEU A 130 4.06 3.66 -0.01
C LEU A 130 4.59 4.33 -1.28
N GLN A 131 5.66 3.82 -1.90
CA GLN A 131 6.16 4.36 -3.16
C GLN A 131 5.16 4.16 -4.30
N VAL A 132 4.52 2.98 -4.37
CA VAL A 132 3.44 2.71 -5.33
C VAL A 132 2.27 3.69 -5.14
N GLN A 133 1.84 3.90 -3.90
CA GLN A 133 0.76 4.85 -3.58
C GLN A 133 1.12 6.28 -4.00
N ARG A 134 2.36 6.74 -3.73
CA ARG A 134 2.83 8.08 -4.11
C ARG A 134 2.77 8.32 -5.62
N ILE A 135 3.16 7.32 -6.43
CA ILE A 135 3.06 7.42 -7.89
C ILE A 135 1.62 7.66 -8.35
N PHE A 136 0.66 6.98 -7.75
CA PHE A 136 -0.74 7.16 -8.12
C PHE A 136 -1.32 8.47 -7.60
N ALA A 137 -0.98 8.87 -6.37
CA ALA A 137 -1.41 10.14 -5.80
C ALA A 137 -0.90 11.36 -6.59
N SER A 138 0.34 11.32 -7.09
CA SER A 138 0.92 12.42 -7.89
C SER A 138 0.25 12.58 -9.26
N ARG A 139 -0.44 11.57 -9.76
CA ARG A 139 -1.13 11.56 -11.06
C ARG A 139 -2.59 12.00 -10.99
N GLU A 140 -3.19 11.95 -9.83
CA GLU A 140 -4.59 12.38 -9.64
C GLU A 140 -4.74 13.91 -9.55
N GLY A 141 -3.66 14.66 -9.57
CA GLY A 141 -3.63 16.11 -9.36
C GLY A 141 -3.95 16.45 -7.90
N PRO A 142 -3.74 17.71 -7.47
CA PRO A 142 -4.18 18.11 -6.16
C PRO A 142 -5.71 17.96 -6.10
N PRO A 143 -6.26 17.43 -4.99
CA PRO A 143 -7.70 17.30 -4.82
C PRO A 143 -8.36 18.65 -5.11
N PRO A 144 -9.54 18.70 -5.75
CA PRO A 144 -10.20 19.94 -6.09
C PRO A 144 -10.31 20.81 -4.84
N LYS A 145 -9.79 22.05 -4.94
CA LYS A 145 -9.86 23.06 -3.87
C LYS A 145 -11.30 23.55 -3.70
N ASP A 146 -12.19 22.65 -3.30
CA ASP A 146 -13.50 23.06 -2.84
C ASP A 146 -13.39 23.58 -1.40
N ARG A 147 -13.22 24.90 -1.30
CA ARG A 147 -13.09 25.66 -0.04
C ARG A 147 -14.40 25.73 0.76
N ARG A 148 -15.30 24.77 0.62
CA ARG A 148 -16.56 24.76 1.40
C ARG A 148 -16.62 23.51 2.26
N LYS A 149 -16.39 23.73 3.55
CA LYS A 149 -16.31 22.79 4.69
C LYS A 149 -14.96 22.08 4.80
N ALA A 150 -14.11 22.65 5.64
CA ALA A 150 -13.08 21.89 6.35
C ALA A 150 -13.78 20.85 7.26
N GLN A 151 -14.26 19.77 6.66
CA GLN A 151 -14.53 18.56 7.43
C GLN A 151 -13.14 18.08 7.87
N SER A 152 -12.91 18.04 9.17
CA SER A 152 -11.68 17.51 9.74
C SER A 152 -11.49 16.08 9.21
N VAL A 153 -10.52 15.92 8.31
CA VAL A 153 -10.15 14.58 7.83
C VAL A 153 -9.76 13.79 9.07
N THR A 154 -10.48 12.71 9.33
CA THR A 154 -10.15 11.81 10.45
C THR A 154 -9.51 10.55 9.87
N VAL A 155 -8.27 10.30 10.25
CA VAL A 155 -7.59 9.06 9.92
C VAL A 155 -8.02 7.98 10.91
N GLU A 156 -8.38 6.83 10.38
CA GLU A 156 -8.68 5.65 11.19
C GLU A 156 -7.50 4.68 11.13
N LEU A 157 -6.89 4.46 12.30
CA LEU A 157 -5.72 3.60 12.49
C LEU A 157 -6.10 2.44 13.41
N VAL A 158 -5.65 1.24 13.08
CA VAL A 158 -5.70 0.08 13.97
C VAL A 158 -4.29 -0.47 14.14
N LEU A 159 -3.81 -0.52 15.36
CA LEU A 159 -2.54 -1.16 15.69
C LEU A 159 -2.81 -2.56 16.25
N TYR A 160 -2.49 -3.57 15.47
CA TYR A 160 -2.53 -4.96 15.90
C TYR A 160 -1.25 -5.33 16.63
N VAL A 161 -1.39 -5.82 17.84
CA VAL A 161 -0.28 -6.16 18.74
C VAL A 161 -0.46 -7.56 19.31
N ASN A 162 0.60 -8.10 19.88
CA ASN A 162 0.55 -9.23 20.79
C ASN A 162 1.24 -8.80 22.09
N LYS A 163 0.49 -8.70 23.18
CA LYS A 163 0.95 -8.14 24.46
C LYS A 163 2.16 -8.87 25.07
N VAL A 164 2.42 -10.11 24.64
CA VAL A 164 3.55 -10.88 25.13
C VAL A 164 4.87 -10.44 24.47
N TRP A 165 4.81 -9.78 23.31
CA TRP A 165 6.01 -9.49 22.54
C TRP A 165 6.52 -8.06 22.77
N VAL A 166 7.82 -7.95 23.05
CA VAL A 166 8.52 -6.67 23.27
C VAL A 166 8.42 -5.75 22.05
N THR A 167 8.42 -6.30 20.84
CA THR A 167 8.24 -5.56 19.60
C THR A 167 6.89 -4.84 19.53
N SER A 168 5.84 -5.45 20.09
CA SER A 168 4.49 -4.85 20.17
C SER A 168 4.45 -3.69 21.16
N ALA A 169 5.15 -3.79 22.28
CA ALA A 169 5.27 -2.67 23.23
C ALA A 169 5.99 -1.49 22.59
N ARG A 170 7.11 -1.74 21.90
CA ARG A 170 7.85 -0.71 21.14
C ARG A 170 6.99 -0.05 20.07
N ALA A 171 6.20 -0.82 19.32
CA ALA A 171 5.32 -0.28 18.31
C ALA A 171 4.31 0.72 18.89
N ARG A 172 3.77 0.44 20.08
CA ARG A 172 2.86 1.37 20.78
C ARG A 172 3.56 2.64 21.19
N GLU A 173 4.74 2.54 21.79
CA GLU A 173 5.54 3.71 22.23
C GLU A 173 5.94 4.57 21.03
N ASN A 174 6.46 3.97 19.96
CA ASN A 174 6.85 4.67 18.74
C ASN A 174 5.65 5.36 18.08
N LEU A 175 4.50 4.68 18.00
CA LEU A 175 3.29 5.27 17.44
C LEU A 175 2.81 6.47 18.27
N ASP A 176 2.80 6.36 19.59
CA ASP A 176 2.42 7.48 20.47
C ASP A 176 3.37 8.68 20.32
N GLN A 177 4.68 8.44 20.24
CA GLN A 177 5.66 9.50 19.96
C GLN A 177 5.39 10.20 18.64
N ILE A 178 5.14 9.42 17.57
CA ILE A 178 4.83 9.98 16.25
C ILE A 178 3.55 10.79 16.29
N LEU A 179 2.48 10.27 16.89
CA LEU A 179 1.18 10.93 16.95
C LEU A 179 1.16 12.19 17.79
N ASN A 180 2.13 12.39 18.70
CA ASN A 180 2.28 13.65 19.44
C ASN A 180 2.66 14.83 18.54
N GLY A 181 3.27 14.57 17.38
CA GLY A 181 3.57 15.57 16.35
C GLY A 181 2.37 15.97 15.48
N PHE A 182 1.20 15.35 15.66
CA PHE A 182 0.02 15.56 14.83
C PHE A 182 -1.20 16.04 15.65
N VAL A 183 -2.21 16.61 14.94
CA VAL A 183 -3.47 17.03 15.57
C VAL A 183 -4.28 15.80 15.96
N ARG A 184 -4.29 15.47 17.24
CA ARG A 184 -4.85 14.22 17.79
C ARG A 184 -6.34 14.04 17.50
N SER A 185 -7.11 15.14 17.42
CA SER A 185 -8.54 15.08 17.07
C SER A 185 -8.82 14.59 15.63
N GLN A 186 -7.80 14.58 14.79
CA GLN A 186 -7.86 14.07 13.42
C GLN A 186 -7.48 12.58 13.31
N VAL A 187 -7.12 11.93 14.42
CA VAL A 187 -6.69 10.54 14.44
C VAL A 187 -7.58 9.72 15.36
N ARG A 188 -8.26 8.72 14.81
CA ARG A 188 -8.93 7.67 15.57
C ARG A 188 -8.00 6.46 15.60
N LEU A 189 -7.44 6.15 16.75
CA LEU A 189 -6.58 5.00 16.96
C LEU A 189 -7.30 3.93 17.77
N GLN A 190 -7.33 2.71 17.25
CA GLN A 190 -7.69 1.49 17.97
C GLN A 190 -6.44 0.63 18.14
N VAL A 191 -6.28 0.03 19.31
CA VAL A 191 -5.24 -0.99 19.53
C VAL A 191 -5.94 -2.31 19.78
N CYS A 192 -5.60 -3.32 18.99
CA CYS A 192 -6.20 -4.64 19.04
C CYS A 192 -5.13 -5.67 19.41
N ASP A 193 -5.35 -6.41 20.49
CA ASP A 193 -4.46 -7.49 20.90
C ASP A 193 -4.95 -8.81 20.31
N VAL A 194 -4.17 -9.37 19.37
CA VAL A 194 -4.54 -10.63 18.71
C VAL A 194 -4.47 -11.85 19.66
N ALA A 195 -3.85 -11.70 20.84
CA ALA A 195 -3.87 -12.75 21.84
C ALA A 195 -5.22 -12.85 22.56
N ASP A 196 -5.92 -11.72 22.69
CA ASP A 196 -7.26 -11.65 23.28
C ASP A 196 -8.36 -11.85 22.22
N GLU A 197 -8.12 -11.36 21.00
CA GLU A 197 -9.04 -11.42 19.86
C GLU A 197 -8.36 -12.01 18.62
N PRO A 198 -8.16 -13.33 18.51
CA PRO A 198 -7.39 -13.95 17.43
C PRO A 198 -7.93 -13.66 16.02
N LEU A 199 -9.24 -13.49 15.88
CA LEU A 199 -9.89 -13.21 14.58
C LEU A 199 -9.92 -11.72 14.21
N ALA A 200 -9.53 -10.83 15.11
CA ALA A 200 -9.64 -9.40 14.88
C ALA A 200 -8.79 -8.89 13.70
N GLY A 201 -7.71 -9.61 13.37
CA GLY A 201 -6.82 -9.27 12.24
C GLY A 201 -7.32 -9.75 10.87
N GLU A 202 -8.34 -10.61 10.82
CA GLU A 202 -8.79 -11.22 9.55
C GLU A 202 -9.38 -10.19 8.59
N GLU A 203 -10.18 -9.26 9.09
CA GLU A 203 -10.79 -8.21 8.28
C GLU A 203 -9.73 -7.32 7.58
N ASP A 204 -8.63 -7.04 8.27
CA ASP A 204 -7.51 -6.25 7.77
C ASP A 204 -6.38 -7.12 7.19
N GLN A 205 -6.58 -8.42 7.06
CA GLN A 205 -5.61 -9.38 6.51
C GLN A 205 -4.23 -9.30 7.22
N VAL A 206 -4.24 -9.14 8.53
CA VAL A 206 -3.03 -9.04 9.34
C VAL A 206 -2.47 -10.43 9.60
N VAL A 207 -1.28 -10.70 9.06
CA VAL A 207 -0.57 -12.00 9.19
C VAL A 207 0.50 -11.94 10.29
N PHE A 208 1.05 -10.75 10.55
CA PHE A 208 2.12 -10.54 11.51
C PHE A 208 1.78 -9.44 12.51
N THR A 209 2.30 -9.52 13.73
CA THR A 209 2.22 -8.47 14.75
C THR A 209 3.62 -8.06 15.20
N PRO A 210 3.83 -6.77 15.52
CA PRO A 210 2.89 -5.66 15.41
C PRO A 210 2.69 -5.20 13.96
N THR A 211 1.45 -4.79 13.64
CA THR A 211 1.11 -4.19 12.35
C THR A 211 0.16 -3.01 12.57
N LEU A 212 0.53 -1.84 12.03
CA LEU A 212 -0.34 -0.67 11.97
C LEU A 212 -1.10 -0.67 10.64
N VAL A 213 -2.42 -0.61 10.72
CA VAL A 213 -3.32 -0.52 9.56
C VAL A 213 -3.97 0.85 9.52
N LYS A 214 -3.82 1.57 8.41
CA LYS A 214 -4.63 2.75 8.10
C LYS A 214 -5.86 2.29 7.31
N ARG A 215 -7.04 2.33 7.92
CA ARG A 215 -8.30 1.96 7.28
C ARG A 215 -8.90 3.07 6.44
N SER A 216 -8.83 4.31 6.95
CA SER A 216 -9.44 5.49 6.33
C SER A 216 -8.53 6.72 6.47
N PRO A 217 -8.53 7.68 5.54
CA PRO A 217 -9.15 7.62 4.20
C PRO A 217 -8.45 6.59 3.29
N PRO A 218 -9.12 6.11 2.23
CA PRO A 218 -8.46 5.22 1.27
C PRO A 218 -7.26 5.89 0.60
N PRO A 219 -6.29 5.10 0.07
CA PRO A 219 -6.24 3.64 0.11
C PRO A 219 -5.88 3.11 1.50
N ARG A 220 -6.28 1.84 1.83
CA ARG A 220 -5.77 1.15 3.02
C ARG A 220 -4.25 1.01 2.93
N ALA A 221 -3.57 1.03 4.06
CA ALA A 221 -2.12 0.86 4.13
C ALA A 221 -1.73 0.10 5.40
N TRP A 222 -0.67 -0.70 5.30
CA TRP A 222 -0.14 -1.50 6.39
C TRP A 222 1.32 -1.12 6.64
N VAL A 223 1.70 -0.98 7.90
CA VAL A 223 3.09 -0.83 8.33
C VAL A 223 3.38 -1.95 9.32
N VAL A 224 4.21 -2.91 8.91
CA VAL A 224 4.57 -4.08 9.71
C VAL A 224 5.84 -3.77 10.49
N GLY A 225 5.90 -4.22 11.75
CA GLY A 225 7.07 -4.08 12.61
C GLY A 225 6.84 -3.11 13.77
N ASP A 226 7.91 -2.85 14.52
CA ASP A 226 7.89 -2.06 15.76
C ASP A 226 7.77 -0.54 15.55
N LEU A 227 7.55 -0.09 14.31
CA LEU A 227 7.40 1.31 13.91
C LEU A 227 8.60 2.22 14.26
N SER A 228 9.79 1.64 14.42
CA SER A 228 11.03 2.38 14.70
C SER A 228 11.43 3.30 13.54
N ASP A 229 11.08 2.97 12.30
CA ASP A 229 11.17 3.89 11.17
C ASP A 229 10.00 4.88 11.20
N HIS A 230 10.13 5.91 12.03
CA HIS A 230 9.11 6.97 12.17
C HIS A 230 8.76 7.63 10.85
N GLY A 231 9.70 7.70 9.89
CA GLY A 231 9.51 8.34 8.58
C GLY A 231 8.39 7.68 7.77
N VAL A 232 8.23 6.37 7.87
CA VAL A 232 7.17 5.62 7.18
C VAL A 232 5.79 6.03 7.69
N VAL A 233 5.60 6.05 9.01
CA VAL A 233 4.32 6.39 9.63
C VAL A 233 3.99 7.88 9.45
N ILE A 234 4.99 8.77 9.60
CA ILE A 234 4.85 10.20 9.34
C ILE A 234 4.38 10.44 7.91
N THR A 235 5.03 9.79 6.94
CA THR A 235 4.64 9.90 5.53
C THR A 235 3.19 9.42 5.29
N LEU A 236 2.81 8.32 5.91
CA LEU A 236 1.45 7.78 5.82
C LEU A 236 0.39 8.76 6.36
N LEU A 237 0.69 9.46 7.47
CA LEU A 237 -0.19 10.47 8.06
C LEU A 237 -0.24 11.75 7.22
N ASP A 238 0.90 12.21 6.70
CA ASP A 238 0.97 13.39 5.80
C ASP A 238 0.17 13.14 4.51
N MET A 239 0.29 11.94 3.92
CA MET A 239 -0.50 11.54 2.74
C MET A 239 -1.99 11.45 3.04
N ALA A 240 -2.37 11.11 4.26
CA ALA A 240 -3.75 11.11 4.71
C ALA A 240 -4.30 12.52 5.00
N GLY A 241 -3.47 13.56 4.88
CA GLY A 241 -3.87 14.95 5.05
C GLY A 241 -4.00 15.39 6.52
N ILE A 242 -3.36 14.68 7.44
CA ILE A 242 -3.39 15.01 8.87
C ILE A 242 -2.45 16.18 9.15
N GLN A 243 -2.95 17.17 9.85
CA GLN A 243 -2.19 18.36 10.19
C GLN A 243 -1.15 18.07 11.28
N ARG A 244 0.08 18.56 11.07
CA ARG A 244 1.11 18.59 12.12
C ARG A 244 0.74 19.62 13.16
N ARG A 245 1.06 19.35 14.43
CA ARG A 245 0.98 20.37 15.47
C ARG A 245 1.99 21.46 15.18
N ALA A 246 1.55 22.71 15.23
CA ALA A 246 2.47 23.82 15.30
C ALA A 246 3.24 23.72 16.64
N LEU A 247 4.56 23.79 16.57
CA LEU A 247 5.45 23.88 17.74
C LEU A 247 5.24 25.19 18.47
#